data_34052133c36cf27f78c8333cd7c95390
#
_entry.id   34052133c36cf27f78c8333cd7c95390
#
_cell.length_a   1.000
_cell.length_b   1.000
_cell.length_c   1.000
_cell.angle_alpha   90.00
_cell.angle_beta   90.00
_cell.angle_gamma   90.00
#
_symmetry.space_group_name_H-M   'P 1'
#
loop_
_entity.id
_entity.type
_entity.pdbx_description
1 polymer ?
#
loop_
_entity_poly.entity_id
_entity_poly.type
_entity_poly.pdbx_seq_one_letter_code
_entity_poly.pdbx_strand_id
1 'polypeptide(L)'
;MLSDVQIRALLACVKSPIHKMCLAIMYGCGLRISEATTLEVGAIDGANLQLRIIGKGNKQRIVPLPQPLLDDLRSLWRTHRNPRWLFPKRDGAKPVSMHVLGSTFRSAARSAGITSRVTPHVLRHSYATRLLEQGVDTRVVQILLGHANIATTAIYTHLTEPTRVSLRGILDRLMSGL
;
A
#
# COMPACT_ATOMS: atom_id res chain seq x y z
N MET A 1 15.82 3.22 3.78
CA MET A 1 14.78 2.23 4.16
C MET A 1 14.41 2.46 5.62
N LEU A 2 13.14 2.29 5.98
CA LEU A 2 12.70 2.24 7.38
C LEU A 2 12.58 0.77 7.82
N SER A 3 12.93 0.48 9.08
CA SER A 3 12.68 -0.82 9.68
C SER A 3 11.18 -0.99 10.00
N ASP A 4 10.73 -2.22 10.23
CA ASP A 4 9.34 -2.49 10.60
C ASP A 4 8.95 -1.78 11.91
N VAL A 5 9.88 -1.73 12.87
CA VAL A 5 9.68 -1.00 14.14
C VAL A 5 9.45 0.49 13.86
N GLN A 6 10.25 1.09 12.97
CA GLN A 6 10.09 2.50 12.62
C GLN A 6 8.80 2.77 11.86
N ILE A 7 8.38 1.85 10.97
CA ILE A 7 7.10 1.98 10.23
C ILE A 7 5.93 1.89 11.19
N ARG A 8 5.93 0.94 12.12
CA ARG A 8 4.88 0.83 13.16
C ARG A 8 4.82 2.08 14.02
N ALA A 9 5.95 2.56 14.51
CA ALA A 9 6.02 3.77 15.31
C ALA A 9 5.49 4.99 14.54
N LEU A 10 5.85 5.13 13.26
CA LEU A 10 5.35 6.19 12.39
C LEU A 10 3.84 6.11 12.21
N LEU A 11 3.31 4.94 11.87
CA LEU A 11 1.87 4.75 11.68
C LEU A 11 1.08 4.95 12.98
N ALA A 12 1.64 4.59 14.14
CA ALA A 12 1.03 4.87 15.44
C ALA A 12 0.93 6.37 15.74
N CYS A 13 1.83 7.20 15.21
CA CYS A 13 1.79 8.65 15.34
C CYS A 13 0.80 9.34 14.40
N VAL A 14 0.18 8.63 13.46
CA VAL A 14 -0.80 9.20 12.53
C VAL A 14 -2.18 9.26 13.17
N LYS A 15 -2.68 10.47 13.42
CA LYS A 15 -3.95 10.69 14.13
C LYS A 15 -5.19 10.35 13.28
N SER A 16 -5.16 10.63 11.97
CA SER A 16 -6.29 10.36 11.08
C SER A 16 -6.32 8.89 10.66
N PRO A 17 -7.39 8.14 10.96
CA PRO A 17 -7.52 6.75 10.51
C PRO A 17 -7.42 6.60 8.98
N ILE A 18 -8.00 7.53 8.22
CA ILE A 18 -7.94 7.55 6.76
C ILE A 18 -6.49 7.70 6.28
N HIS A 19 -5.74 8.67 6.85
CA HIS A 19 -4.34 8.88 6.47
C HIS A 19 -3.47 7.70 6.91
N LYS A 20 -3.70 7.14 8.09
CA LYS A 20 -2.99 5.96 8.59
C LYS A 20 -3.14 4.79 7.63
N MET A 21 -4.36 4.46 7.24
CA MET A 21 -4.63 3.35 6.32
C MET A 21 -4.13 3.62 4.90
N CYS A 22 -4.19 4.87 4.43
CA CYS A 22 -3.61 5.25 3.14
C CYS A 22 -2.07 5.06 3.13
N LEU A 23 -1.38 5.36 4.22
CA LEU A 23 0.05 5.09 4.37
C LEU A 23 0.34 3.58 4.55
N ALA A 24 -0.51 2.87 5.29
CA ALA A 24 -0.37 1.43 5.49
C ALA A 24 -0.48 0.65 4.16
N ILE A 25 -1.40 1.02 3.26
CA ILE A 25 -1.53 0.36 1.96
C ILE A 25 -0.35 0.68 1.03
N MET A 26 0.26 1.86 1.16
CA MET A 26 1.50 2.16 0.44
C MET A 26 2.63 1.20 0.83
N TYR A 27 2.71 0.85 2.11
CA TYR A 27 3.67 -0.12 2.62
C TYR A 27 3.26 -1.56 2.27
N GLY A 28 2.02 -1.96 2.52
CA GLY A 28 1.56 -3.35 2.36
C GLY A 28 1.39 -3.82 0.93
N CYS A 29 1.19 -2.88 -0.02
CA CYS A 29 0.98 -3.17 -1.44
C CYS A 29 2.00 -2.47 -2.37
N GLY A 30 2.98 -1.76 -1.81
CA GLY A 30 4.02 -1.07 -2.57
C GLY A 30 3.51 0.05 -3.47
N LEU A 31 2.45 0.77 -3.09
CA LEU A 31 1.83 1.79 -3.91
C LEU A 31 2.61 3.10 -3.95
N ARG A 32 2.52 3.83 -5.07
CA ARG A 32 2.90 5.25 -5.12
C ARG A 32 1.87 6.08 -4.36
N ILE A 33 2.29 7.24 -3.84
CA ILE A 33 1.38 8.14 -3.12
C ILE A 33 0.17 8.53 -3.97
N SER A 34 0.36 8.81 -5.25
CA SER A 34 -0.73 9.13 -6.19
C SER A 34 -1.69 7.96 -6.39
N GLU A 35 -1.18 6.75 -6.48
CA GLU A 35 -2.00 5.54 -6.61
C GLU A 35 -2.82 5.28 -5.34
N ALA A 36 -2.20 5.42 -4.17
CA ALA A 36 -2.86 5.20 -2.88
C ALA A 36 -3.95 6.25 -2.63
N THR A 37 -3.66 7.54 -2.85
CA THR A 37 -4.63 8.61 -2.58
C THR A 37 -5.86 8.56 -3.48
N THR A 38 -5.72 8.13 -4.73
CA THR A 38 -6.83 8.06 -5.70
C THR A 38 -7.46 6.68 -5.80
N LEU A 39 -7.22 5.81 -4.82
CA LEU A 39 -7.75 4.46 -4.82
C LEU A 39 -9.26 4.45 -4.63
N GLU A 40 -9.96 3.79 -5.53
CA GLU A 40 -11.41 3.61 -5.46
C GLU A 40 -11.77 2.30 -4.73
N VAL A 41 -12.92 2.28 -4.09
CA VAL A 41 -13.44 1.07 -3.39
C VAL A 41 -13.56 -0.11 -4.36
N GLY A 42 -13.99 0.15 -5.60
CA GLY A 42 -14.12 -0.88 -6.65
C GLY A 42 -12.80 -1.47 -7.16
N ALA A 43 -11.65 -0.94 -6.72
CA ALA A 43 -10.34 -1.51 -7.04
C ALA A 43 -10.02 -2.76 -6.21
N ILE A 44 -10.75 -3.00 -5.11
CA ILE A 44 -10.52 -4.12 -4.20
C ILE A 44 -11.30 -5.35 -4.67
N ASP A 45 -10.59 -6.43 -4.99
CA ASP A 45 -11.13 -7.76 -5.13
C ASP A 45 -10.85 -8.55 -3.84
N GLY A 46 -11.78 -8.46 -2.91
CA GLY A 46 -11.63 -9.11 -1.60
C GLY A 46 -11.75 -10.62 -1.65
N ALA A 47 -12.41 -11.18 -2.66
CA ALA A 47 -12.54 -12.64 -2.82
C ALA A 47 -11.21 -13.27 -3.25
N ASN A 48 -10.47 -12.60 -4.13
CA ASN A 48 -9.19 -13.06 -4.64
C ASN A 48 -7.98 -12.47 -3.89
N LEU A 49 -8.20 -11.62 -2.87
CA LEU A 49 -7.13 -10.90 -2.16
C LEU A 49 -6.22 -10.14 -3.12
N GLN A 50 -6.83 -9.33 -3.96
CA GLN A 50 -6.16 -8.57 -5.01
C GLN A 50 -6.61 -7.12 -5.03
N LEU A 51 -5.70 -6.27 -5.48
CA LEU A 51 -5.93 -4.84 -5.66
C LEU A 51 -5.54 -4.46 -7.09
N ARG A 52 -6.47 -3.85 -7.82
CA ARG A 52 -6.26 -3.37 -9.17
C ARG A 52 -5.78 -1.92 -9.14
N ILE A 53 -4.58 -1.68 -9.62
CA ILE A 53 -3.95 -0.35 -9.65
C ILE A 53 -3.90 0.16 -11.08
N ILE A 54 -4.34 1.39 -11.28
CA ILE A 54 -4.21 2.11 -12.53
C ILE A 54 -3.02 3.07 -12.38
N GLY A 55 -1.97 2.85 -13.13
CA GLY A 55 -0.75 3.65 -13.12
C GLY A 55 -0.70 4.68 -14.24
N LYS A 56 0.47 5.31 -14.41
CA LYS A 56 0.72 6.29 -15.47
C LYS A 56 0.44 5.69 -16.86
N GLY A 57 -0.26 6.46 -17.71
CA GLY A 57 -0.64 6.01 -19.05
C GLY A 57 -1.78 4.98 -19.07
N ASN A 58 -2.63 4.99 -18.05
CA ASN A 58 -3.76 4.06 -17.91
C ASN A 58 -3.37 2.57 -17.91
N LYS A 59 -2.10 2.27 -17.60
CA LYS A 59 -1.64 0.89 -17.47
C LYS A 59 -2.12 0.31 -16.16
N GLN A 60 -2.77 -0.85 -16.24
CA GLN A 60 -3.28 -1.56 -15.07
C GLN A 60 -2.27 -2.61 -14.59
N ARG A 61 -2.19 -2.79 -13.28
CA ARG A 61 -1.52 -3.94 -12.67
C ARG A 61 -2.34 -4.47 -11.51
N ILE A 62 -2.19 -5.75 -11.22
CA ILE A 62 -2.76 -6.41 -10.05
C ILE A 62 -1.64 -6.59 -9.03
N VAL A 63 -1.91 -6.25 -7.79
CA VAL A 63 -1.02 -6.52 -6.65
C VAL A 63 -1.77 -7.34 -5.60
N PRO A 64 -1.09 -8.22 -4.86
CA PRO A 64 -1.70 -8.95 -3.76
C PRO A 64 -2.11 -7.97 -2.65
N LEU A 65 -3.26 -8.23 -2.04
CA LEU A 65 -3.76 -7.50 -0.89
C LEU A 65 -3.70 -8.41 0.34
N PRO A 66 -2.83 -8.12 1.32
CA PRO A 66 -2.73 -8.93 2.53
C PRO A 66 -4.07 -8.99 3.28
N GLN A 67 -4.42 -10.17 3.81
CA GLN A 67 -5.69 -10.36 4.52
C GLN A 67 -5.85 -9.40 5.72
N PRO A 68 -4.83 -9.19 6.58
CA PRO A 68 -4.96 -8.24 7.69
C PRO A 68 -5.29 -6.83 7.21
N LEU A 69 -4.64 -6.38 6.12
CA LEU A 69 -4.89 -5.06 5.55
C LEU A 69 -6.30 -4.95 4.95
N LEU A 70 -6.80 -5.99 4.29
CA LEU A 70 -8.18 -6.03 3.78
C LEU A 70 -9.20 -5.87 4.91
N ASP A 71 -8.99 -6.55 6.05
CA ASP A 71 -9.89 -6.49 7.21
C ASP A 71 -9.91 -5.08 7.82
N ASP A 72 -8.74 -4.45 7.94
CA ASP A 72 -8.61 -3.07 8.41
C ASP A 72 -9.26 -2.07 7.43
N LEU A 73 -9.07 -2.25 6.13
CA LEU A 73 -9.70 -1.41 5.10
C LEU A 73 -11.24 -1.54 5.14
N ARG A 74 -11.77 -2.73 5.35
CA ARG A 74 -13.22 -2.97 5.53
C ARG A 74 -13.75 -2.26 6.77
N SER A 75 -13.00 -2.33 7.87
CA SER A 75 -13.34 -1.66 9.13
C SER A 75 -13.35 -0.14 8.95
N LEU A 76 -12.34 0.42 8.30
CA LEU A 76 -12.28 1.84 7.96
C LEU A 76 -13.46 2.24 7.07
N TRP A 77 -13.71 1.51 6.00
CA TRP A 77 -14.78 1.84 5.03
C TRP A 77 -16.15 1.90 5.70
N ARG A 78 -16.43 1.02 6.66
CA ARG A 78 -17.70 1.03 7.43
C ARG A 78 -17.91 2.34 8.19
N THR A 79 -16.88 3.10 8.53
CA THR A 79 -16.98 4.37 9.24
C THR A 79 -17.44 5.52 8.37
N HIS A 80 -17.13 5.53 7.08
CA HIS A 80 -17.44 6.64 6.17
C HIS A 80 -18.36 6.23 5.01
N ARG A 81 -18.40 4.96 4.63
CA ARG A 81 -19.23 4.37 3.56
C ARG A 81 -19.23 5.16 2.24
N ASN A 82 -18.09 5.79 1.92
CA ASN A 82 -17.97 6.51 0.66
C ASN A 82 -18.15 5.53 -0.51
N PRO A 83 -19.02 5.80 -1.50
CA PRO A 83 -19.30 4.86 -2.57
C PRO A 83 -18.16 4.74 -3.59
N ARG A 84 -17.29 5.76 -3.66
CA ARG A 84 -16.23 5.81 -4.66
C ARG A 84 -14.85 5.71 -4.06
N TRP A 85 -14.48 6.65 -3.15
CA TRP A 85 -13.12 6.80 -2.66
C TRP A 85 -12.87 5.93 -1.42
N LEU A 86 -11.79 5.16 -1.44
CA LEU A 86 -11.35 4.39 -0.29
C LEU A 86 -10.82 5.31 0.83
N PHE A 87 -10.16 6.40 0.43
CA PHE A 87 -9.63 7.43 1.32
C PHE A 87 -10.21 8.80 0.97
N PRO A 88 -11.46 9.08 1.35
CA PRO A 88 -12.10 10.35 1.03
C PRO A 88 -11.56 11.49 1.89
N LYS A 89 -11.65 12.72 1.38
CA LYS A 89 -11.58 13.92 2.21
C LYS A 89 -12.79 13.98 3.14
N ARG A 90 -12.73 14.88 4.12
CA ARG A 90 -13.80 15.06 5.11
C ARG A 90 -15.18 15.34 4.51
N ASP A 91 -15.22 16.05 3.39
CA ASP A 91 -16.46 16.34 2.63
C ASP A 91 -16.96 15.15 1.79
N GLY A 92 -16.17 14.09 1.66
CA GLY A 92 -16.49 12.90 0.87
C GLY A 92 -16.44 13.07 -0.64
N ALA A 93 -16.37 14.29 -1.15
CA ALA A 93 -16.49 14.60 -2.57
C ALA A 93 -15.22 14.25 -3.37
N LYS A 94 -14.07 14.37 -2.73
CA LYS A 94 -12.75 14.15 -3.34
C LYS A 94 -11.90 13.20 -2.49
N PRO A 95 -10.89 12.55 -3.08
CA PRO A 95 -9.94 11.76 -2.33
C PRO A 95 -8.99 12.65 -1.51
N VAL A 96 -8.34 12.08 -0.50
CA VAL A 96 -7.27 12.74 0.25
C VAL A 96 -6.18 13.26 -0.70
N SER A 97 -5.67 14.47 -0.47
CA SER A 97 -4.64 15.02 -1.36
C SER A 97 -3.26 14.48 -1.01
N MET A 98 -2.42 14.29 -2.03
CA MET A 98 -1.02 13.88 -1.87
C MET A 98 -0.24 14.83 -0.96
N HIS A 99 -0.50 16.14 -1.08
CA HIS A 99 0.17 17.17 -0.28
C HIS A 99 -0.15 17.01 1.21
N VAL A 100 -1.43 16.84 1.54
CA VAL A 100 -1.89 16.64 2.93
C VAL A 100 -1.32 15.34 3.49
N LEU A 101 -1.40 14.24 2.73
CA LEU A 101 -0.85 12.95 3.16
C LEU A 101 0.67 13.03 3.36
N GLY A 102 1.40 13.71 2.46
CA GLY A 102 2.84 13.94 2.60
C GLY A 102 3.20 14.77 3.83
N SER A 103 2.38 15.78 4.17
CA SER A 103 2.55 16.59 5.38
C SER A 103 2.30 15.75 6.64
N THR A 104 1.22 14.95 6.64
CA THR A 104 0.91 14.01 7.74
C THR A 104 2.06 13.03 7.95
N PHE A 105 2.59 12.45 6.87
CA PHE A 105 3.72 11.52 6.94
C PHE A 105 4.96 12.17 7.59
N ARG A 106 5.35 13.37 7.15
CA ARG A 106 6.51 14.08 7.72
C ARG A 106 6.33 14.43 9.19
N SER A 107 5.12 14.83 9.58
CA SER A 107 4.80 15.09 10.99
C SER A 107 4.89 13.82 11.84
N ALA A 108 4.28 12.73 11.37
CA ALA A 108 4.32 11.43 12.05
C ALA A 108 5.76 10.87 12.16
N ALA A 109 6.57 11.01 11.10
CA ALA A 109 7.97 10.58 11.12
C ALA A 109 8.77 11.32 12.21
N ARG A 110 8.59 12.64 12.33
CA ARG A 110 9.22 13.42 13.41
C ARG A 110 8.76 12.99 14.80
N SER A 111 7.45 12.78 14.98
CA SER A 111 6.89 12.31 16.25
C SER A 111 7.36 10.90 16.62
N ALA A 112 7.65 10.06 15.64
CA ALA A 112 8.21 8.73 15.83
C ALA A 112 9.75 8.73 16.03
N GLY A 113 10.39 9.90 16.15
CA GLY A 113 11.83 10.01 16.35
C GLY A 113 12.70 9.68 15.12
N ILE A 114 12.11 9.69 13.92
CA ILE A 114 12.86 9.44 12.67
C ILE A 114 13.56 10.74 12.26
N THR A 115 14.87 10.79 12.46
CA THR A 115 15.69 11.98 12.22
C THR A 115 16.12 12.16 10.76
N SER A 116 16.13 11.08 9.98
CA SER A 116 16.48 11.14 8.55
C SER A 116 15.40 11.84 7.73
N ARG A 117 15.81 12.57 6.68
CA ARG A 117 14.86 13.13 5.71
C ARG A 117 14.18 12.01 4.93
N VAL A 118 12.94 11.72 5.27
CA VAL A 118 12.14 10.71 4.61
C VAL A 118 10.91 11.31 3.94
N THR A 119 10.47 10.67 2.85
CA THR A 119 9.22 10.99 2.16
C THR A 119 8.33 9.74 2.13
N PRO A 120 7.03 9.85 1.83
CA PRO A 120 6.16 8.67 1.73
C PRO A 120 6.66 7.57 0.79
N HIS A 121 7.50 7.91 -0.20
CA HIS A 121 8.11 6.91 -1.11
C HIS A 121 9.00 5.89 -0.38
N VAL A 122 9.51 6.23 0.81
CA VAL A 122 10.29 5.27 1.61
C VAL A 122 9.47 4.04 2.00
N LEU A 123 8.15 4.17 2.16
CA LEU A 123 7.26 3.03 2.47
C LEU A 123 7.29 2.00 1.33
N ARG A 124 7.15 2.46 0.10
CA ARG A 124 7.25 1.60 -1.08
C ARG A 124 8.66 1.01 -1.25
N HIS A 125 9.70 1.77 -0.96
CA HIS A 125 11.07 1.27 -0.96
C HIS A 125 11.26 0.19 0.11
N SER A 126 10.75 0.40 1.32
CA SER A 126 10.79 -0.60 2.40
C SER A 126 10.03 -1.88 2.03
N TYR A 127 8.86 -1.76 1.39
CA TYR A 127 8.13 -2.91 0.84
C TYR A 127 8.99 -3.74 -0.12
N ALA A 128 9.61 -3.07 -1.10
CA ALA A 128 10.46 -3.75 -2.08
C ALA A 128 11.64 -4.48 -1.42
N THR A 129 12.34 -3.80 -0.53
CA THR A 129 13.48 -4.37 0.17
C THR A 129 13.08 -5.55 1.05
N ARG A 130 11.95 -5.47 1.76
CA ARG A 130 11.44 -6.58 2.57
C ARG A 130 11.12 -7.82 1.75
N LEU A 131 10.51 -7.65 0.59
CA LEU A 131 10.25 -8.79 -0.29
C LEU A 131 11.56 -9.45 -0.75
N LEU A 132 12.56 -8.66 -1.12
CA LEU A 132 13.87 -9.18 -1.51
C LEU A 132 14.57 -9.92 -0.34
N GLU A 133 14.53 -9.36 0.86
CA GLU A 133 15.08 -9.97 2.08
C GLU A 133 14.37 -11.30 2.43
N GLN A 134 13.10 -11.45 2.06
CA GLN A 134 12.33 -12.69 2.22
C GLN A 134 12.50 -13.67 1.04
N GLY A 135 13.45 -13.39 0.14
CA GLY A 135 13.79 -14.27 -0.99
C GLY A 135 12.83 -14.19 -2.17
N VAL A 136 11.96 -13.17 -2.24
CA VAL A 136 11.13 -12.97 -3.42
C VAL A 136 11.99 -12.56 -4.60
N ASP A 137 11.80 -13.22 -5.74
CA ASP A 137 12.55 -12.94 -6.97
C ASP A 137 12.45 -11.47 -7.38
N THR A 138 13.57 -10.87 -7.76
CA THR A 138 13.67 -9.45 -8.15
C THR A 138 12.71 -9.09 -9.27
N ARG A 139 12.48 -10.00 -10.22
CA ARG A 139 11.54 -9.79 -11.33
C ARG A 139 10.11 -9.69 -10.84
N VAL A 140 9.72 -10.54 -9.88
CA VAL A 140 8.41 -10.49 -9.23
C VAL A 140 8.23 -9.16 -8.52
N VAL A 141 9.22 -8.70 -7.75
CA VAL A 141 9.17 -7.39 -7.07
C VAL A 141 9.02 -6.24 -8.08
N GLN A 142 9.79 -6.24 -9.18
CA GLN A 142 9.67 -5.23 -10.24
C GLN A 142 8.27 -5.18 -10.85
N ILE A 143 7.64 -6.34 -11.04
CA ILE A 143 6.27 -6.48 -11.56
C ILE A 143 5.28 -5.86 -10.58
N LEU A 144 5.34 -6.24 -9.31
CA LEU A 144 4.45 -5.71 -8.27
C LEU A 144 4.55 -4.18 -8.17
N LEU A 145 5.75 -3.65 -8.34
CA LEU A 145 5.98 -2.21 -8.34
C LEU A 145 5.53 -1.51 -9.62
N GLY A 146 5.28 -2.23 -10.72
CA GLY A 146 4.84 -1.64 -11.99
C GLY A 146 5.95 -0.81 -12.64
N HIS A 147 7.14 -1.38 -12.81
CA HIS A 147 8.21 -0.76 -13.57
C HIS A 147 7.88 -0.78 -15.06
N ALA A 148 8.04 0.38 -15.75
CA ALA A 148 7.43 0.71 -17.04
C ALA A 148 7.82 -0.16 -18.24
N ASN A 149 8.90 -0.94 -18.14
CA ASN A 149 9.43 -1.73 -19.25
C ASN A 149 8.90 -3.17 -19.33
N ILE A 150 7.91 -3.49 -18.51
CA ILE A 150 7.37 -4.84 -18.46
C ILE A 150 5.87 -4.74 -18.72
N ALA A 151 5.39 -5.44 -19.77
CA ALA A 151 3.97 -5.58 -20.06
C ALA A 151 3.28 -6.27 -18.88
N THR A 152 2.58 -5.49 -18.03
CA THR A 152 2.51 -5.80 -16.60
C THR A 152 1.18 -6.37 -16.14
N THR A 153 0.12 -6.30 -16.93
CA THR A 153 -1.20 -6.75 -16.47
C THR A 153 -1.30 -8.27 -16.39
N ALA A 154 -0.55 -8.96 -17.23
CA ALA A 154 -0.62 -10.43 -17.33
C ALA A 154 0.25 -11.18 -16.31
N ILE A 155 1.27 -10.56 -15.71
CA ILE A 155 2.36 -11.32 -15.10
C ILE A 155 2.04 -11.80 -13.67
N TYR A 156 1.29 -11.02 -12.84
CA TYR A 156 0.87 -11.54 -11.53
C TYR A 156 -0.09 -12.74 -11.69
N THR A 157 -0.95 -12.71 -12.69
CA THR A 157 -1.85 -13.83 -13.02
C THR A 157 -1.12 -15.03 -13.60
N HIS A 158 0.07 -14.82 -14.18
CA HIS A 158 0.94 -15.90 -14.70
C HIS A 158 1.93 -16.45 -13.67
N LEU A 159 2.02 -15.87 -12.45
CA LEU A 159 2.76 -16.51 -11.37
C LEU A 159 2.14 -17.86 -11.06
N THR A 160 2.98 -18.85 -10.83
CA THR A 160 2.50 -20.19 -10.41
C THR A 160 1.75 -20.07 -9.09
N GLU A 161 0.81 -20.97 -8.86
CA GLU A 161 0.03 -20.96 -7.61
C GLU A 161 0.93 -21.08 -6.36
N PRO A 162 1.98 -21.94 -6.32
CA PRO A 162 2.92 -21.97 -5.19
C PRO A 162 3.60 -20.62 -4.94
N THR A 163 3.99 -19.91 -6.00
CA THR A 163 4.60 -18.57 -5.86
C THR A 163 3.62 -17.56 -5.29
N ARG A 164 2.35 -17.58 -5.74
CA ARG A 164 1.31 -16.70 -5.20
C ARG A 164 1.02 -16.98 -3.72
N VAL A 165 0.92 -18.24 -3.35
CA VAL A 165 0.68 -18.67 -1.95
C VAL A 165 1.84 -18.24 -1.06
N SER A 166 3.09 -18.48 -1.49
CA SER A 166 4.29 -18.05 -0.76
C SER A 166 4.32 -16.53 -0.56
N LEU A 167 4.06 -15.77 -1.62
CA LEU A 167 4.03 -14.31 -1.58
C LEU A 167 2.95 -13.79 -0.62
N ARG A 168 1.74 -14.36 -0.65
CA ARG A 168 0.67 -14.01 0.29
C ARG A 168 1.09 -14.23 1.73
N GLY A 169 1.66 -15.39 2.04
CA GLY A 169 2.15 -15.69 3.40
C GLY A 169 3.23 -14.72 3.89
N ILE A 170 4.13 -14.28 3.01
CA ILE A 170 5.13 -13.25 3.31
C ILE A 170 4.45 -11.91 3.64
N LEU A 171 3.52 -11.48 2.80
CA LEU A 171 2.82 -10.20 2.95
C LEU A 171 1.91 -10.17 4.18
N ASP A 172 1.21 -11.26 4.47
CA ASP A 172 0.38 -11.36 5.66
C ASP A 172 1.21 -11.23 6.94
N ARG A 173 2.39 -11.88 7.01
CA ARG A 173 3.32 -11.71 8.13
C ARG A 173 3.86 -10.28 8.23
N LEU A 174 4.14 -9.65 7.09
CA LEU A 174 4.62 -8.26 7.05
C LEU A 174 3.59 -7.28 7.63
N MET A 175 2.30 -7.54 7.39
CA MET A 175 1.21 -6.68 7.83
C MET A 175 0.66 -7.06 9.21
N SER A 176 0.93 -8.26 9.70
CA SER A 176 0.53 -8.70 11.04
C SER A 176 1.26 -7.87 12.10
N GLY A 177 0.54 -7.01 12.80
CA GLY A 177 1.09 -6.15 13.86
C GLY A 177 1.48 -4.73 13.42
N LEU A 178 0.95 -4.23 12.29
CA LEU A 178 0.98 -2.81 11.92
C LEU A 178 -0.12 -2.01 12.62
#